data_c871e0aea4f1f308b70716dc5e4e11bf
#
_entry.id   c871e0aea4f1f308b70716dc5e4e11bf
#
_cell.length_a   1.000
_cell.length_b   1.000
_cell.length_c   1.000
_cell.angle_alpha   90.00
_cell.angle_beta   90.00
_cell.angle_gamma   90.00
#
_symmetry.space_group_name_H-M   'P 1'
#
loop_
_entity.id
_entity.type
_entity.pdbx_description
1 polymer ?
#
loop_
_entity_poly.entity_id
_entity_poly.type
_entity_poly.pdbx_seq_one_letter_code
_entity_poly.pdbx_strand_id
1 'polypeptide(L)'
;MRISSSGISSEGTPLLVSYEGRVIDAQAGDTVASALVHSGERACRLTAAGDARGIFCGMGVCHECALVVDGEPGTLACMTPARDGLTVERQPPARLLEATARPSLPEQEVAPDLLVLGGGPAGLAAATVAAECGLDVLLVDERAKLGGQFYKQPAEDFRVDEERLDAQYRDGRALVARAERAGVKVLKGVRVWGAFQPDHLLAAGVDVRWTLRPRRLVLATGAYERGVPMPGWTLPGVMTTGAAQTLLRANQVSPGTRVLVSGNGPLNMQVAAEMARAGVTVVALAELAELRRPANALAGLRMASSAPDLIRDGIGYGLSLARARVPVLYGHAVIRMAGDGAVNTATVARIDAAGAAVPGTERTFEVDAVCVGFGFLPSNEIARALGCRHRYDEVTGSLVVERTANGRTSLDRVWVVGDSGGIAGARVAKGVGALAGAAVAADLDRRLPAQVVAEAVTAERMRLRNERFQKALWRAFRAPVLMDQLAEPDTIVCRCESLSMRDVASAAAATVGSAGALKRVTRVGMGKCQGRYCGPVVTALVAQRSGRHIDEFGGFAPQVPYKPTEISVVAEAAET
;
A
#
# COMPACT_ATOMS: atom_id res chain seq x y z
N MET A 1 19.18 -3.95 -11.12
CA MET A 1 19.12 -4.52 -12.50
C MET A 1 17.87 -3.98 -13.19
N ARG A 2 18.02 -3.37 -14.39
CA ARG A 2 16.88 -3.02 -15.24
C ARG A 2 16.27 -4.25 -15.86
N ILE A 3 14.99 -4.23 -16.04
CA ILE A 3 14.21 -5.29 -16.67
C ILE A 3 13.38 -4.70 -17.81
N SER A 4 12.94 -5.55 -18.71
CA SER A 4 11.95 -5.18 -19.74
C SER A 4 10.70 -6.04 -19.54
N SER A 5 9.54 -5.41 -19.52
CA SER A 5 8.27 -6.13 -19.53
C SER A 5 7.63 -6.08 -20.93
N SER A 6 6.68 -6.96 -21.20
CA SER A 6 6.01 -6.99 -22.51
C SER A 6 5.37 -5.65 -22.84
N GLY A 7 5.79 -5.05 -23.95
CA GLY A 7 5.28 -3.77 -24.43
C GLY A 7 5.85 -2.54 -23.72
N ILE A 8 6.85 -2.68 -22.84
CA ILE A 8 7.48 -1.53 -22.20
C ILE A 8 8.99 -1.63 -22.35
N SER A 9 9.61 -0.64 -22.99
CA SER A 9 11.06 -0.45 -23.02
C SER A 9 11.46 0.48 -21.90
N SER A 10 12.41 0.04 -21.07
CA SER A 10 12.98 0.85 -19.99
C SER A 10 14.16 1.72 -20.45
N GLU A 11 14.37 1.86 -21.76
CA GLU A 11 15.40 2.74 -22.30
C GLU A 11 14.92 4.19 -22.22
N GLY A 12 15.31 4.88 -21.17
CA GLY A 12 15.07 6.31 -20.95
C GLY A 12 16.33 7.14 -21.20
N THR A 13 16.17 8.46 -21.29
CA THR A 13 17.29 9.40 -21.33
C THR A 13 18.11 9.30 -20.05
N PRO A 14 19.44 9.07 -20.10
CA PRO A 14 20.29 9.05 -18.91
C PRO A 14 20.19 10.38 -18.13
N LEU A 15 20.26 10.29 -16.81
CA LEU A 15 20.22 11.42 -15.88
C LEU A 15 21.48 11.40 -15.01
N LEU A 16 22.02 12.58 -14.72
CA LEU A 16 23.09 12.76 -13.75
C LEU A 16 22.48 12.92 -12.35
N VAL A 17 22.47 11.84 -11.58
CA VAL A 17 22.04 11.85 -10.18
C VAL A 17 23.22 11.52 -9.29
N SER A 18 23.45 12.31 -8.26
CA SER A 18 24.48 12.06 -7.26
C SER A 18 23.88 11.45 -6.00
N TYR A 19 24.47 10.36 -5.50
CA TYR A 19 24.16 9.78 -4.20
C TYR A 19 25.42 9.70 -3.34
N GLU A 20 25.40 10.33 -2.16
CA GLU A 20 26.59 10.40 -1.26
C GLU A 20 27.85 10.90 -2.00
N GLY A 21 27.70 11.90 -2.88
CA GLY A 21 28.78 12.48 -3.68
C GLY A 21 29.26 11.61 -4.86
N ARG A 22 28.63 10.46 -5.14
CA ARG A 22 28.95 9.58 -6.27
C ARG A 22 27.83 9.62 -7.29
N VAL A 23 28.17 9.67 -8.57
CA VAL A 23 27.18 9.54 -9.65
C VAL A 23 26.63 8.12 -9.67
N ILE A 24 25.30 8.00 -9.69
CA ILE A 24 24.58 6.72 -9.81
C ILE A 24 23.89 6.63 -11.17
N ASP A 25 23.67 5.39 -11.63
CA ASP A 25 22.97 5.11 -12.88
C ASP A 25 21.45 5.38 -12.72
N ALA A 26 20.98 6.46 -13.35
CA ALA A 26 19.60 6.89 -13.36
C ALA A 26 19.16 7.28 -14.77
N GLN A 27 17.86 7.25 -15.04
CA GLN A 27 17.27 7.68 -16.30
C GLN A 27 15.91 8.34 -16.10
N ALA A 28 15.45 9.07 -17.11
CA ALA A 28 14.11 9.61 -17.16
C ALA A 28 13.08 8.48 -16.95
N GLY A 29 12.06 8.76 -16.13
CA GLY A 29 11.07 7.77 -15.70
C GLY A 29 11.41 7.03 -14.41
N ASP A 30 12.62 7.16 -13.89
CA ASP A 30 12.94 6.65 -12.55
C ASP A 30 12.30 7.48 -11.45
N THR A 31 12.03 6.83 -10.33
CA THR A 31 12.01 7.49 -9.02
C THR A 31 13.42 7.44 -8.42
N VAL A 32 13.71 8.29 -7.44
CA VAL A 32 14.96 8.20 -6.67
C VAL A 32 15.13 6.78 -6.11
N ALA A 33 14.04 6.15 -5.65
CA ALA A 33 14.08 4.78 -5.16
C ALA A 33 14.50 3.77 -6.22
N SER A 34 13.96 3.83 -7.44
CA SER A 34 14.33 2.89 -8.50
C SER A 34 15.76 3.09 -8.98
N ALA A 35 16.25 4.34 -9.06
CA ALA A 35 17.63 4.64 -9.38
C ALA A 35 18.60 4.05 -8.34
N LEU A 36 18.33 4.25 -7.04
CA LEU A 36 19.12 3.65 -5.95
C LEU A 36 19.16 2.14 -6.03
N VAL A 37 17.98 1.49 -6.15
CA VAL A 37 17.88 0.03 -6.23
C VAL A 37 18.63 -0.50 -7.46
N HIS A 38 18.52 0.18 -8.61
CA HIS A 38 19.23 -0.20 -9.82
C HIS A 38 20.75 -0.15 -9.64
N SER A 39 21.26 0.90 -8.98
CA SER A 39 22.67 1.10 -8.69
C SER A 39 23.21 0.26 -7.53
N GLY A 40 22.37 -0.61 -6.94
CA GLY A 40 22.76 -1.50 -5.83
C GLY A 40 22.69 -0.85 -4.45
N GLU A 41 22.28 0.41 -4.37
CA GLU A 41 22.13 1.11 -3.09
C GLU A 41 20.83 0.68 -2.39
N ARG A 42 20.94 0.33 -1.11
CA ARG A 42 19.80 -0.20 -0.33
C ARG A 42 19.40 0.67 0.85
N ALA A 43 20.34 1.45 1.40
CA ALA A 43 20.10 2.27 2.58
C ALA A 43 19.60 3.66 2.17
N CYS A 44 18.62 4.19 2.91
CA CYS A 44 18.05 5.52 2.68
C CYS A 44 18.24 6.44 3.89
N ARG A 45 17.97 5.96 5.10
CA ARG A 45 18.07 6.76 6.32
C ARG A 45 18.75 5.98 7.44
N LEU A 46 19.19 6.69 8.46
CA LEU A 46 19.68 6.12 9.70
C LEU A 46 18.65 6.32 10.83
N THR A 47 18.56 5.34 11.72
CA THR A 47 17.84 5.48 13.00
C THR A 47 18.67 6.30 14.00
N ALA A 48 18.08 6.65 15.14
CA ALA A 48 18.83 7.31 16.21
C ALA A 48 19.98 6.46 16.78
N ALA A 49 19.91 5.12 16.63
CA ALA A 49 20.96 4.18 17.00
C ALA A 49 22.01 3.96 15.88
N GLY A 50 21.83 4.57 14.72
CA GLY A 50 22.75 4.41 13.58
C GLY A 50 22.39 3.27 12.64
N ASP A 51 21.35 2.50 12.90
CA ASP A 51 20.93 1.42 12.00
C ASP A 51 20.41 1.94 10.66
N ALA A 52 20.81 1.33 9.57
CA ALA A 52 20.30 1.64 8.26
C ALA A 52 18.86 1.16 8.04
N ARG A 53 18.08 1.95 7.33
CA ARG A 53 16.74 1.62 6.82
C ARG A 53 16.68 1.88 5.33
N GLY A 54 15.92 1.05 4.60
CA GLY A 54 15.77 1.14 3.16
C GLY A 54 14.33 1.22 2.70
N ILE A 55 14.12 1.07 1.39
CA ILE A 55 12.79 1.07 0.80
C ILE A 55 11.98 -0.11 1.34
N PHE A 56 10.78 0.17 1.89
CA PHE A 56 9.92 -0.88 2.43
C PHE A 56 8.57 -0.96 1.71
N CYS A 57 7.73 0.09 1.74
CA CYS A 57 6.37 0.02 1.19
C CYS A 57 6.24 0.44 -0.29
N GLY A 58 7.17 1.21 -0.83
CA GLY A 58 7.13 1.72 -2.21
C GLY A 58 5.92 2.59 -2.58
N MET A 59 5.21 3.14 -1.57
CA MET A 59 3.95 3.86 -1.78
C MET A 59 3.74 5.08 -0.86
N GLY A 60 4.81 5.61 -0.26
CA GLY A 60 4.75 6.83 0.55
C GLY A 60 4.15 6.68 1.95
N VAL A 61 3.90 5.46 2.45
CA VAL A 61 3.17 5.24 3.71
C VAL A 61 4.10 5.01 4.92
N CYS A 62 5.24 4.31 4.72
CA CYS A 62 6.12 3.90 5.81
C CYS A 62 7.18 4.94 6.19
N HIS A 63 7.54 5.84 5.30
CA HIS A 63 8.63 6.83 5.44
C HIS A 63 10.02 6.22 5.68
N GLU A 64 10.23 4.94 5.36
CA GLU A 64 11.54 4.28 5.52
C GLU A 64 12.55 4.74 4.45
N CYS A 65 12.06 5.12 3.27
CA CYS A 65 12.87 5.60 2.16
C CYS A 65 13.10 7.13 2.19
N ALA A 66 13.00 7.77 3.37
CA ALA A 66 13.29 9.18 3.51
C ALA A 66 14.79 9.45 3.28
N LEU A 67 15.07 10.50 2.51
CA LEU A 67 16.40 10.98 2.10
C LEU A 67 16.48 12.49 2.28
N VAL A 68 17.67 13.02 2.18
CA VAL A 68 17.90 14.44 1.88
C VAL A 68 18.06 14.55 0.37
N VAL A 69 17.20 15.32 -0.30
CA VAL A 69 17.23 15.51 -1.76
C VAL A 69 17.34 17.02 -2.03
N ASP A 70 18.40 17.43 -2.72
CA ASP A 70 18.75 18.85 -2.93
C ASP A 70 18.73 19.68 -1.63
N GLY A 71 19.26 19.10 -0.54
CA GLY A 71 19.28 19.70 0.79
C GLY A 71 17.96 19.59 1.57
N GLU A 72 16.87 19.05 0.98
CA GLU A 72 15.56 18.92 1.61
C GLU A 72 15.41 17.59 2.33
N PRO A 73 15.37 17.55 3.69
CA PRO A 73 15.22 16.33 4.45
C PRO A 73 13.78 15.81 4.42
N GLY A 74 13.62 14.50 4.64
CA GLY A 74 12.31 13.86 4.72
C GLY A 74 11.68 13.53 3.37
N THR A 75 12.38 13.80 2.28
CA THR A 75 11.92 13.51 0.91
C THR A 75 11.83 12.01 0.68
N LEU A 76 10.69 11.53 0.21
CA LEU A 76 10.43 10.10 0.05
C LEU A 76 10.92 9.60 -1.31
N ALA A 77 12.00 8.84 -1.34
CA ALA A 77 12.59 8.30 -2.56
C ALA A 77 11.59 7.58 -3.48
N CYS A 78 10.64 6.83 -2.91
CA CYS A 78 9.64 6.09 -3.69
C CYS A 78 8.54 6.97 -4.32
N MET A 79 8.44 8.24 -3.91
CA MET A 79 7.45 9.21 -4.41
C MET A 79 8.08 10.31 -5.26
N THR A 80 9.41 10.43 -5.26
CA THR A 80 10.14 11.52 -5.89
C THR A 80 10.67 11.07 -7.24
N PRO A 81 10.27 11.70 -8.36
CA PRO A 81 10.86 11.45 -9.67
C PRO A 81 12.36 11.82 -9.68
N ALA A 82 13.17 11.01 -10.33
CA ALA A 82 14.54 11.36 -10.62
C ALA A 82 14.58 12.44 -11.72
N ARG A 83 15.48 13.41 -11.58
CA ARG A 83 15.74 14.47 -12.56
C ARG A 83 17.23 14.75 -12.68
N ASP A 84 17.62 15.35 -13.76
CA ASP A 84 19.01 15.67 -14.01
C ASP A 84 19.58 16.66 -12.96
N GLY A 85 20.83 16.46 -12.56
CA GLY A 85 21.51 17.26 -11.56
C GLY A 85 21.05 17.04 -10.11
N LEU A 86 20.20 16.04 -9.84
CA LEU A 86 19.69 15.76 -8.49
C LEU A 86 20.81 15.34 -7.54
N THR A 87 20.86 15.97 -6.37
CA THR A 87 21.74 15.57 -5.27
C THR A 87 20.94 14.81 -4.21
N VAL A 88 21.42 13.63 -3.84
CA VAL A 88 20.75 12.74 -2.91
C VAL A 88 21.72 12.30 -1.83
N GLU A 89 21.34 12.46 -0.58
CA GLU A 89 22.11 12.03 0.57
C GLU A 89 21.27 11.18 1.51
N ARG A 90 21.93 10.29 2.23
CA ARG A 90 21.29 9.48 3.26
C ARG A 90 20.80 10.39 4.38
N GLN A 91 19.54 10.26 4.76
CA GLN A 91 18.98 11.08 5.82
C GLN A 91 19.59 10.70 7.18
N PRO A 92 20.24 11.65 7.89
CA PRO A 92 20.73 11.43 9.24
C PRO A 92 19.57 11.28 10.25
N PRO A 93 19.84 10.86 11.49
CA PRO A 93 18.84 10.88 12.55
C PRO A 93 18.18 12.27 12.72
N ALA A 94 16.87 12.29 12.95
CA ALA A 94 16.08 13.53 12.99
C ALA A 94 16.63 14.62 13.93
N ARG A 95 17.26 14.22 15.05
CA ARG A 95 17.92 15.14 16.00
C ARG A 95 19.09 15.94 15.42
N LEU A 96 19.62 15.51 14.26
CA LEU A 96 20.74 16.15 13.57
C LEU A 96 20.27 17.01 12.39
N LEU A 97 18.95 17.07 12.15
CA LEU A 97 18.39 17.92 11.10
C LEU A 97 18.23 19.34 11.63
N GLU A 98 18.74 20.27 10.86
CA GLU A 98 18.52 21.71 11.11
C GLU A 98 17.13 22.12 10.62
N ALA A 99 16.50 23.04 11.34
CA ALA A 99 15.24 23.62 10.92
C ALA A 99 15.48 24.61 9.79
N THR A 100 14.94 24.35 8.61
CA THR A 100 14.93 25.32 7.50
C THR A 100 13.59 26.03 7.47
N ALA A 101 13.61 27.37 7.49
CA ALA A 101 12.40 28.15 7.27
C ALA A 101 11.96 28.00 5.81
N ARG A 102 10.72 27.61 5.60
CA ARG A 102 10.12 27.56 4.25
C ARG A 102 9.17 28.73 4.05
N PRO A 103 9.06 29.25 2.82
CA PRO A 103 8.06 30.25 2.51
C PRO A 103 6.66 29.70 2.70
N SER A 104 5.71 30.57 3.06
CA SER A 104 4.29 30.26 3.11
C SER A 104 3.79 29.80 1.74
N LEU A 105 3.01 28.71 1.73
CA LEU A 105 2.39 28.23 0.49
C LEU A 105 1.09 29.00 0.21
N PRO A 106 0.86 29.42 -1.05
CA PRO A 106 -0.41 30.02 -1.43
C PRO A 106 -1.56 29.05 -1.18
N GLU A 107 -2.67 29.57 -0.67
CA GLU A 107 -3.88 28.80 -0.39
C GLU A 107 -4.89 28.89 -1.53
N GLN A 108 -5.55 27.80 -1.83
CA GLN A 108 -6.71 27.72 -2.71
C GLN A 108 -7.87 27.04 -1.98
N GLU A 109 -9.03 27.67 -1.97
CA GLU A 109 -10.26 27.03 -1.53
C GLU A 109 -11.04 26.52 -2.74
N VAL A 110 -11.51 25.26 -2.66
CA VAL A 110 -12.31 24.62 -3.71
C VAL A 110 -13.51 23.90 -3.11
N ALA A 111 -14.68 24.07 -3.75
CA ALA A 111 -15.96 23.56 -3.25
C ALA A 111 -16.68 22.73 -4.33
N PRO A 112 -16.19 21.51 -4.67
CA PRO A 112 -16.82 20.67 -5.68
C PRO A 112 -18.13 20.05 -5.18
N ASP A 113 -19.00 19.62 -6.10
CA ASP A 113 -20.16 18.78 -5.76
C ASP A 113 -19.73 17.47 -5.11
N LEU A 114 -18.65 16.85 -5.65
CA LEU A 114 -18.06 15.62 -5.15
C LEU A 114 -16.54 15.71 -5.08
N LEU A 115 -16.01 15.43 -3.88
CA LEU A 115 -14.59 15.16 -3.69
C LEU A 115 -14.35 13.65 -3.60
N VAL A 116 -13.40 13.15 -4.40
CA VAL A 116 -12.95 11.76 -4.37
C VAL A 116 -11.49 11.71 -3.91
N LEU A 117 -11.20 11.02 -2.81
CA LEU A 117 -9.83 10.83 -2.32
C LEU A 117 -9.27 9.49 -2.75
N GLY A 118 -8.34 9.51 -3.70
CA GLY A 118 -7.64 8.36 -4.24
C GLY A 118 -8.05 8.01 -5.68
N GLY A 119 -7.10 8.04 -6.59
CA GLY A 119 -7.24 7.76 -8.02
C GLY A 119 -6.99 6.29 -8.41
N GLY A 120 -7.31 5.34 -7.51
CA GLY A 120 -7.33 3.91 -7.80
C GLY A 120 -8.59 3.46 -8.55
N PRO A 121 -8.76 2.12 -8.79
CA PRO A 121 -9.90 1.60 -9.54
C PRO A 121 -11.27 2.06 -9.02
N ALA A 122 -11.43 2.12 -7.69
CA ALA A 122 -12.68 2.52 -7.06
C ALA A 122 -12.96 4.02 -7.22
N GLY A 123 -11.94 4.86 -6.93
CA GLY A 123 -12.09 6.32 -7.00
C GLY A 123 -12.28 6.81 -8.42
N LEU A 124 -11.52 6.28 -9.39
CA LEU A 124 -11.71 6.60 -10.81
C LEU A 124 -13.11 6.22 -11.29
N ALA A 125 -13.61 5.03 -10.93
CA ALA A 125 -14.96 4.62 -11.32
C ALA A 125 -16.04 5.51 -10.68
N ALA A 126 -15.89 5.87 -9.39
CA ALA A 126 -16.83 6.75 -8.70
C ALA A 126 -16.84 8.17 -9.31
N ALA A 127 -15.64 8.74 -9.52
CA ALA A 127 -15.49 10.07 -10.09
C ALA A 127 -16.06 10.15 -11.51
N THR A 128 -15.74 9.15 -12.36
CA THR A 128 -16.22 9.09 -13.74
C THR A 128 -17.74 9.05 -13.82
N VAL A 129 -18.37 8.12 -13.09
CA VAL A 129 -19.83 7.95 -13.14
C VAL A 129 -20.54 9.20 -12.58
N ALA A 130 -20.01 9.81 -11.52
CA ALA A 130 -20.55 11.04 -10.98
C ALA A 130 -20.45 12.22 -11.97
N ALA A 131 -19.32 12.36 -12.65
CA ALA A 131 -19.10 13.40 -13.67
C ALA A 131 -20.01 13.19 -14.90
N GLU A 132 -20.21 11.94 -15.34
CA GLU A 132 -21.15 11.58 -16.42
C GLU A 132 -22.60 11.89 -16.06
N CYS A 133 -22.93 12.06 -14.76
CA CYS A 133 -24.21 12.56 -14.28
C CYS A 133 -24.25 14.11 -14.16
N GLY A 134 -23.22 14.82 -14.60
CA GLY A 134 -23.15 16.28 -14.59
C GLY A 134 -22.79 16.92 -13.26
N LEU A 135 -22.12 16.19 -12.36
CA LEU A 135 -21.56 16.76 -11.12
C LEU A 135 -20.20 17.41 -11.39
N ASP A 136 -19.89 18.49 -10.64
CA ASP A 136 -18.52 19.01 -10.53
C ASP A 136 -17.71 18.10 -9.62
N VAL A 137 -16.79 17.33 -10.21
CA VAL A 137 -16.02 16.30 -9.50
C VAL A 137 -14.55 16.68 -9.43
N LEU A 138 -14.02 16.70 -8.20
CA LEU A 138 -12.59 16.82 -7.92
C LEU A 138 -12.07 15.49 -7.38
N LEU A 139 -11.05 14.93 -8.04
CA LEU A 139 -10.31 13.76 -7.57
C LEU A 139 -8.93 14.20 -7.10
N VAL A 140 -8.55 13.80 -5.88
CA VAL A 140 -7.23 14.08 -5.29
C VAL A 140 -6.46 12.78 -5.12
N ASP A 141 -5.22 12.73 -5.62
CA ASP A 141 -4.32 11.61 -5.42
C ASP A 141 -2.91 12.11 -5.04
N GLU A 142 -2.29 11.45 -4.06
CA GLU A 142 -0.94 11.79 -3.60
C GLU A 142 0.15 11.35 -4.57
N ARG A 143 -0.18 10.54 -5.55
CA ARG A 143 0.74 10.05 -6.58
C ARG A 143 0.70 10.94 -7.82
N ALA A 144 1.83 10.98 -8.53
CA ALA A 144 1.90 11.65 -9.82
C ALA A 144 1.06 10.93 -10.90
N LYS A 145 0.80 9.62 -10.74
CA LYS A 145 0.07 8.79 -11.70
C LYS A 145 -1.16 8.14 -11.10
N LEU A 146 -2.27 8.21 -11.82
CA LEU A 146 -3.51 7.53 -11.49
C LEU A 146 -3.43 6.03 -11.80
N GLY A 147 -4.44 5.27 -11.32
CA GLY A 147 -4.52 3.80 -11.42
C GLY A 147 -4.34 3.09 -10.10
N GLY A 148 -3.81 3.78 -9.09
CA GLY A 148 -3.59 3.26 -7.74
C GLY A 148 -2.59 2.10 -7.69
N GLN A 149 -2.71 1.24 -6.67
CA GLN A 149 -1.78 0.13 -6.46
C GLN A 149 -2.01 -1.07 -7.38
N PHE A 150 -3.19 -1.19 -7.97
CA PHE A 150 -3.50 -2.29 -8.88
C PHE A 150 -3.11 -1.96 -10.32
N TYR A 151 -3.56 -0.83 -10.87
CA TYR A 151 -3.27 -0.42 -12.24
C TYR A 151 -2.01 0.44 -12.33
N LYS A 152 -0.91 -0.03 -11.73
CA LYS A 152 0.38 0.67 -11.74
C LYS A 152 0.81 0.96 -13.19
N GLN A 153 0.80 2.24 -13.57
CA GLN A 153 1.19 2.66 -14.91
C GLN A 153 2.73 2.82 -15.02
N PRO A 154 3.33 2.49 -16.16
CA PRO A 154 4.75 2.74 -16.41
C PRO A 154 5.05 4.24 -16.39
N ALA A 155 6.31 4.61 -16.21
CA ALA A 155 6.73 5.99 -16.33
C ALA A 155 6.39 6.58 -17.71
N GLU A 156 6.08 7.88 -17.77
CA GLU A 156 5.69 8.55 -19.02
C GLU A 156 6.82 8.60 -20.03
N ASP A 157 8.05 8.64 -19.51
CA ASP A 157 9.28 8.66 -20.28
C ASP A 157 9.60 7.31 -20.94
N PHE A 158 8.96 6.22 -20.50
CA PHE A 158 9.19 4.91 -21.11
C PHE A 158 8.41 4.76 -22.41
N ARG A 159 9.04 4.13 -23.41
CA ARG A 159 8.36 3.78 -24.65
C ARG A 159 7.40 2.63 -24.41
N VAL A 160 6.14 2.85 -24.78
CA VAL A 160 5.05 1.89 -24.58
C VAL A 160 4.50 1.45 -25.93
N ASP A 161 4.54 0.15 -26.19
CA ASP A 161 3.85 -0.53 -27.29
C ASP A 161 2.49 -1.03 -26.76
N GLU A 162 1.42 -0.31 -27.10
CA GLU A 162 0.08 -0.56 -26.54
C GLU A 162 -0.49 -1.93 -26.92
N GLU A 163 -0.12 -2.46 -28.09
CA GLU A 163 -0.61 -3.77 -28.56
C GLU A 163 -0.02 -4.92 -27.73
N ARG A 164 1.18 -4.75 -27.21
CA ARG A 164 1.90 -5.74 -26.41
C ARG A 164 1.74 -5.59 -24.92
N LEU A 165 1.08 -4.52 -24.45
CA LEU A 165 0.77 -4.34 -23.03
C LEU A 165 -0.11 -5.47 -22.49
N ASP A 166 0.11 -5.87 -21.24
CA ASP A 166 -0.82 -6.77 -20.56
C ASP A 166 -2.18 -6.10 -20.27
N ALA A 167 -3.19 -6.92 -20.00
CA ALA A 167 -4.55 -6.45 -19.76
C ALA A 167 -4.63 -5.46 -18.57
N GLN A 168 -3.79 -5.63 -17.54
CA GLN A 168 -3.81 -4.78 -16.36
C GLN A 168 -3.39 -3.34 -16.68
N TYR A 169 -2.36 -3.16 -17.52
CA TYR A 169 -1.97 -1.84 -18.00
C TYR A 169 -3.03 -1.20 -18.89
N ARG A 170 -3.55 -1.96 -19.88
CA ARG A 170 -4.60 -1.46 -20.80
C ARG A 170 -5.87 -1.03 -20.07
N ASP A 171 -6.36 -1.85 -19.15
CA ASP A 171 -7.56 -1.55 -18.37
C ASP A 171 -7.37 -0.29 -17.51
N GLY A 172 -6.18 -0.11 -16.92
CA GLY A 172 -5.84 1.07 -16.15
C GLY A 172 -5.83 2.34 -16.99
N ARG A 173 -5.18 2.31 -18.17
CA ARG A 173 -5.17 3.44 -19.12
C ARG A 173 -6.57 3.79 -19.61
N ALA A 174 -7.37 2.80 -19.97
CA ALA A 174 -8.74 3.00 -20.40
C ALA A 174 -9.61 3.66 -19.33
N LEU A 175 -9.43 3.26 -18.06
CA LEU A 175 -10.17 3.83 -16.93
C LEU A 175 -9.78 5.29 -16.67
N VAL A 176 -8.48 5.62 -16.73
CA VAL A 176 -7.99 7.00 -16.59
C VAL A 176 -8.49 7.87 -17.73
N ALA A 177 -8.35 7.42 -18.97
CA ALA A 177 -8.81 8.17 -20.14
C ALA A 177 -10.34 8.40 -20.13
N ARG A 178 -11.12 7.46 -19.57
CA ARG A 178 -12.57 7.67 -19.41
C ARG A 178 -12.88 8.76 -18.38
N ALA A 179 -12.16 8.81 -17.27
CA ALA A 179 -12.32 9.85 -16.26
C ALA A 179 -11.99 11.25 -16.82
N GLU A 180 -10.93 11.35 -17.61
CA GLU A 180 -10.54 12.59 -18.28
C GLU A 180 -11.62 13.05 -19.28
N ARG A 181 -12.12 12.14 -20.14
CA ARG A 181 -13.22 12.45 -21.07
C ARG A 181 -14.53 12.85 -20.39
N ALA A 182 -14.79 12.31 -19.19
CA ALA A 182 -15.95 12.69 -18.38
C ALA A 182 -15.79 14.07 -17.71
N GLY A 183 -14.64 14.72 -17.83
CA GLY A 183 -14.39 16.05 -17.25
C GLY A 183 -14.05 16.04 -15.77
N VAL A 184 -13.55 14.92 -15.22
CA VAL A 184 -13.09 14.84 -13.83
C VAL A 184 -11.86 15.75 -13.64
N LYS A 185 -11.95 16.72 -12.72
CA LYS A 185 -10.81 17.55 -12.32
C LYS A 185 -9.90 16.73 -11.41
N VAL A 186 -8.58 16.78 -11.63
CA VAL A 186 -7.62 15.94 -10.89
C VAL A 186 -6.51 16.77 -10.30
N LEU A 187 -6.27 16.63 -8.99
CA LEU A 187 -5.07 17.11 -8.30
C LEU A 187 -4.16 15.91 -8.03
N LYS A 188 -3.03 15.86 -8.73
CA LYS A 188 -1.98 14.83 -8.57
C LYS A 188 -0.85 15.35 -7.68
N GLY A 189 -0.19 14.45 -6.93
CA GLY A 189 0.89 14.82 -6.01
C GLY A 189 0.42 15.60 -4.79
N VAL A 190 -0.89 15.59 -4.53
CA VAL A 190 -1.52 16.35 -3.44
C VAL A 190 -1.92 15.39 -2.33
N ARG A 191 -1.48 15.71 -1.12
CA ARG A 191 -1.69 14.90 0.07
C ARG A 191 -2.74 15.55 0.97
N VAL A 192 -3.84 14.84 1.22
CA VAL A 192 -4.80 15.21 2.27
C VAL A 192 -4.20 14.80 3.61
N TRP A 193 -3.94 15.78 4.47
CA TRP A 193 -3.32 15.59 5.76
C TRP A 193 -4.27 15.84 6.94
N GLY A 194 -5.37 16.58 6.71
CA GLY A 194 -6.40 16.87 7.70
C GLY A 194 -7.80 16.63 7.13
N ALA A 195 -8.69 16.10 7.96
CA ALA A 195 -10.13 16.02 7.71
C ALA A 195 -10.83 16.20 9.05
N PHE A 196 -11.52 17.32 9.21
CA PHE A 196 -12.17 17.72 10.46
C PHE A 196 -13.67 17.47 10.41
N GLN A 197 -14.24 17.66 9.24
CA GLN A 197 -15.65 17.38 8.91
C GLN A 197 -15.73 16.84 7.47
N PRO A 198 -16.83 16.19 7.07
CA PRO A 198 -16.98 15.69 5.69
C PRO A 198 -16.85 16.78 4.61
N ASP A 199 -17.12 18.03 4.96
CA ASP A 199 -17.04 19.21 4.11
C ASP A 199 -15.90 20.16 4.51
N HIS A 200 -14.93 19.69 5.31
CA HIS A 200 -13.73 20.47 5.67
C HIS A 200 -12.51 19.58 5.75
N LEU A 201 -11.74 19.56 4.66
CA LEU A 201 -10.48 18.82 4.56
C LEU A 201 -9.36 19.76 4.13
N LEU A 202 -8.16 19.45 4.58
CA LEU A 202 -6.93 20.17 4.28
C LEU A 202 -5.97 19.31 3.51
N ALA A 203 -5.38 19.88 2.45
CA ALA A 203 -4.44 19.20 1.60
C ALA A 203 -3.23 20.09 1.26
N ALA A 204 -2.11 19.47 0.93
CA ALA A 204 -0.91 20.17 0.47
C ALA A 204 -0.23 19.40 -0.67
N GLY A 205 0.25 20.14 -1.65
CA GLY A 205 1.18 19.71 -2.68
C GLY A 205 2.57 20.33 -2.45
N VAL A 206 3.34 20.45 -3.50
CA VAL A 206 4.69 21.03 -3.43
C VAL A 206 4.62 22.55 -3.29
N ASP A 207 3.76 23.22 -4.08
CA ASP A 207 3.74 24.67 -4.22
C ASP A 207 2.44 25.33 -3.75
N VAL A 208 1.41 24.55 -3.40
CA VAL A 208 0.08 25.03 -3.05
C VAL A 208 -0.52 24.20 -1.93
N ARG A 209 -1.24 24.84 -1.03
CA ARG A 209 -2.12 24.21 -0.05
C ARG A 209 -3.59 24.44 -0.43
N TRP A 210 -4.46 23.48 -0.06
CA TRP A 210 -5.89 23.54 -0.37
C TRP A 210 -6.75 23.40 0.86
N THR A 211 -7.80 24.21 0.93
CA THR A 211 -8.97 23.98 1.77
C THR A 211 -10.07 23.40 0.88
N LEU A 212 -10.47 22.16 1.14
CA LEU A 212 -11.42 21.39 0.34
C LEU A 212 -12.78 21.36 1.04
N ARG A 213 -13.82 21.94 0.40
CA ARG A 213 -15.17 22.04 0.95
C ARG A 213 -16.21 21.36 0.05
N PRO A 214 -16.18 20.02 -0.05
CA PRO A 214 -17.10 19.30 -0.92
C PRO A 214 -18.52 19.23 -0.34
N ARG A 215 -19.52 19.13 -1.22
CA ARG A 215 -20.89 18.79 -0.80
C ARG A 215 -21.02 17.30 -0.43
N ARG A 216 -20.24 16.43 -1.08
CA ARG A 216 -20.19 14.97 -0.84
C ARG A 216 -18.74 14.48 -0.91
N LEU A 217 -18.44 13.45 -0.13
CA LEU A 217 -17.10 12.88 0.01
C LEU A 217 -17.10 11.39 -0.29
N VAL A 218 -16.23 10.95 -1.20
CA VAL A 218 -15.92 9.55 -1.46
C VAL A 218 -14.48 9.26 -1.04
N LEU A 219 -14.29 8.38 -0.07
CA LEU A 219 -12.99 7.90 0.37
C LEU A 219 -12.64 6.61 -0.39
N ALA A 220 -11.63 6.69 -1.25
CA ALA A 220 -11.10 5.61 -2.07
C ALA A 220 -9.61 5.38 -1.80
N THR A 221 -9.18 5.58 -0.56
CA THR A 221 -7.78 5.61 -0.09
C THR A 221 -7.05 4.28 -0.15
N GLY A 222 -7.74 3.21 -0.54
CA GLY A 222 -7.15 1.89 -0.81
C GLY A 222 -6.64 1.16 0.43
N ALA A 223 -5.49 0.49 0.29
CA ALA A 223 -4.91 -0.35 1.33
C ALA A 223 -3.38 -0.34 1.25
N TYR A 224 -2.74 -0.75 2.33
CA TYR A 224 -1.30 -1.01 2.41
C TYR A 224 -1.04 -2.42 2.95
N GLU A 225 0.15 -2.96 2.67
CA GLU A 225 0.48 -4.32 3.08
C GLU A 225 0.72 -4.41 4.59
N ARG A 226 0.29 -5.53 5.18
CA ARG A 226 0.49 -5.86 6.58
C ARG A 226 1.97 -6.08 6.87
N GLY A 227 2.51 -5.40 7.87
CA GLY A 227 3.81 -5.71 8.44
C GLY A 227 3.69 -6.85 9.47
N VAL A 228 4.54 -7.85 9.34
CA VAL A 228 4.70 -8.91 10.34
C VAL A 228 6.12 -8.80 10.89
N PRO A 229 6.32 -8.42 12.16
CA PRO A 229 7.64 -8.30 12.74
C PRO A 229 8.28 -9.69 12.91
N MET A 230 9.50 -9.80 12.42
CA MET A 230 10.37 -10.96 12.56
C MET A 230 11.83 -10.51 12.53
N PRO A 231 12.78 -11.27 13.09
CA PRO A 231 14.19 -10.90 13.10
C PRO A 231 14.69 -10.50 11.70
N GLY A 232 15.31 -9.31 11.60
CA GLY A 232 15.88 -8.78 10.37
C GLY A 232 14.93 -8.12 9.38
N TRP A 233 13.61 -8.04 9.63
CA TRP A 233 12.64 -7.43 8.70
C TRP A 233 12.83 -5.92 8.47
N THR A 234 13.71 -5.28 9.25
CA THR A 234 14.05 -3.87 9.11
C THR A 234 15.30 -3.62 8.27
N LEU A 235 16.03 -4.66 7.87
CA LEU A 235 17.23 -4.55 7.06
C LEU A 235 16.93 -3.93 5.68
N PRO A 236 17.81 -3.05 5.17
CA PRO A 236 17.78 -2.66 3.76
C PRO A 236 17.77 -3.87 2.83
N GLY A 237 16.95 -3.81 1.76
CA GLY A 237 16.71 -4.94 0.86
C GLY A 237 15.50 -5.80 1.26
N VAL A 238 14.95 -5.63 2.47
CA VAL A 238 13.66 -6.20 2.85
C VAL A 238 12.56 -5.21 2.53
N MET A 239 11.61 -5.61 1.69
CA MET A 239 10.51 -4.75 1.25
C MET A 239 9.19 -5.53 1.15
N THR A 240 8.07 -4.82 1.03
CA THR A 240 6.79 -5.48 0.76
C THR A 240 6.73 -5.99 -0.67
N THR A 241 5.92 -7.03 -0.92
CA THR A 241 5.71 -7.56 -2.27
C THR A 241 5.12 -6.51 -3.21
N GLY A 242 4.26 -5.63 -2.71
CA GLY A 242 3.71 -4.51 -3.48
C GLY A 242 4.74 -3.44 -3.82
N ALA A 243 5.76 -3.21 -2.97
CA ALA A 243 6.90 -2.36 -3.29
C ALA A 243 7.72 -2.94 -4.44
N ALA A 244 8.03 -4.23 -4.37
CA ALA A 244 8.70 -4.94 -5.46
C ALA A 244 7.90 -4.86 -6.77
N GLN A 245 6.58 -5.04 -6.70
CA GLN A 245 5.71 -4.88 -7.87
C GLN A 245 5.74 -3.46 -8.43
N THR A 246 5.84 -2.42 -7.57
CA THR A 246 5.97 -1.04 -8.04
C THR A 246 7.28 -0.83 -8.81
N LEU A 247 8.39 -1.32 -8.27
CA LEU A 247 9.70 -1.30 -8.96
C LEU A 247 9.62 -2.01 -10.32
N LEU A 248 9.04 -3.21 -10.36
CA LEU A 248 8.90 -3.99 -11.60
C LEU A 248 8.01 -3.30 -12.63
N ARG A 249 6.79 -2.95 -12.26
CA ARG A 249 5.77 -2.50 -13.21
C ARG A 249 5.86 -1.02 -13.54
N ALA A 250 6.08 -0.15 -12.56
CA ALA A 250 6.12 1.29 -12.79
C ALA A 250 7.50 1.78 -13.25
N ASN A 251 8.57 1.19 -12.70
CA ASN A 251 9.93 1.68 -12.92
C ASN A 251 10.83 0.72 -13.74
N GLN A 252 10.35 -0.47 -14.09
CA GLN A 252 11.11 -1.49 -14.84
C GLN A 252 12.47 -1.82 -14.19
N VAL A 253 12.48 -1.95 -12.86
CA VAL A 253 13.66 -2.27 -12.04
C VAL A 253 13.36 -3.47 -11.16
N SER A 254 14.27 -4.44 -11.11
CA SER A 254 14.20 -5.57 -10.18
C SER A 254 14.54 -5.13 -8.75
N PRO A 255 13.86 -5.66 -7.72
CA PRO A 255 14.21 -5.39 -6.32
C PRO A 255 15.60 -5.95 -5.93
N GLY A 256 16.08 -6.95 -6.63
CA GLY A 256 17.37 -7.61 -6.43
C GLY A 256 17.69 -8.56 -7.58
N THR A 257 18.79 -9.28 -7.45
CA THR A 257 19.22 -10.33 -8.39
C THR A 257 18.85 -11.73 -7.90
N ARG A 258 18.86 -11.94 -6.58
CA ARG A 258 18.50 -13.19 -5.89
C ARG A 258 17.41 -12.89 -4.86
N VAL A 259 16.15 -13.11 -5.23
CA VAL A 259 15.00 -12.64 -4.47
C VAL A 259 14.24 -13.80 -3.85
N LEU A 260 13.96 -13.71 -2.54
CA LEU A 260 13.00 -14.57 -1.86
C LEU A 260 11.67 -13.84 -1.75
N VAL A 261 10.55 -14.49 -2.09
CA VAL A 261 9.20 -13.96 -1.88
C VAL A 261 8.51 -14.79 -0.80
N SER A 262 7.93 -14.14 0.20
CA SER A 262 7.23 -14.85 1.28
C SER A 262 5.98 -14.10 1.72
N GLY A 263 4.92 -14.86 2.00
CA GLY A 263 3.69 -14.25 2.52
C GLY A 263 2.48 -15.13 2.35
N ASN A 264 1.31 -14.51 2.22
CA ASN A 264 0.04 -15.20 2.01
C ASN A 264 -0.77 -14.51 0.93
N GLY A 265 -1.11 -15.22 -0.13
CA GLY A 265 -2.04 -14.76 -1.13
C GLY A 265 -1.50 -14.60 -2.55
N PRO A 266 -2.40 -14.40 -3.54
CA PRO A 266 -2.07 -14.48 -4.96
C PRO A 266 -1.11 -13.41 -5.46
N LEU A 267 -0.98 -12.26 -4.77
CA LEU A 267 -0.02 -11.21 -5.15
C LEU A 267 1.41 -11.74 -5.13
N ASN A 268 1.78 -12.55 -4.12
CA ASN A 268 3.11 -13.12 -4.01
C ASN A 268 3.43 -14.03 -5.20
N MET A 269 2.46 -14.85 -5.64
CA MET A 269 2.61 -15.69 -6.83
C MET A 269 2.76 -14.86 -8.11
N GLN A 270 1.94 -13.82 -8.26
CA GLN A 270 2.00 -12.90 -9.41
C GLN A 270 3.37 -12.24 -9.51
N VAL A 271 3.83 -11.61 -8.43
CA VAL A 271 5.09 -10.85 -8.41
C VAL A 271 6.30 -11.78 -8.60
N ALA A 272 6.31 -12.95 -7.96
CA ALA A 272 7.35 -13.96 -8.20
C ALA A 272 7.38 -14.42 -9.67
N ALA A 273 6.21 -14.62 -10.29
CA ALA A 273 6.13 -14.99 -11.71
C ALA A 273 6.54 -13.84 -12.65
N GLU A 274 6.20 -12.58 -12.32
CA GLU A 274 6.64 -11.40 -13.06
C GLU A 274 8.17 -11.27 -13.01
N MET A 275 8.79 -11.43 -11.83
CA MET A 275 10.26 -11.45 -11.67
C MET A 275 10.91 -12.56 -12.46
N ALA A 276 10.40 -13.79 -12.36
CA ALA A 276 10.95 -14.94 -13.08
C ALA A 276 10.88 -14.75 -14.61
N ARG A 277 9.79 -14.18 -15.14
CA ARG A 277 9.67 -13.84 -16.59
C ARG A 277 10.66 -12.76 -17.01
N ALA A 278 11.00 -11.84 -16.10
CA ALA A 278 11.96 -10.77 -16.33
C ALA A 278 13.43 -11.23 -16.15
N GLY A 279 13.68 -12.54 -15.91
CA GLY A 279 15.03 -13.10 -15.76
C GLY A 279 15.64 -12.91 -14.37
N VAL A 280 14.85 -12.49 -13.37
CA VAL A 280 15.31 -12.38 -11.99
C VAL A 280 15.32 -13.76 -11.33
N THR A 281 16.38 -14.08 -10.59
CA THR A 281 16.48 -15.34 -9.84
C THR A 281 15.58 -15.27 -8.60
N VAL A 282 14.39 -15.85 -8.68
CA VAL A 282 13.54 -16.07 -7.50
C VAL A 282 13.98 -17.36 -6.82
N VAL A 283 14.67 -17.26 -5.68
CA VAL A 283 15.28 -18.42 -5.00
C VAL A 283 14.24 -19.34 -4.36
N ALA A 284 13.12 -18.76 -3.90
CA ALA A 284 11.95 -19.51 -3.45
C ALA A 284 10.72 -18.58 -3.36
N LEU A 285 9.53 -19.17 -3.46
CA LEU A 285 8.24 -18.58 -3.03
C LEU A 285 7.76 -19.38 -1.82
N ALA A 286 7.78 -18.77 -0.63
CA ALA A 286 7.22 -19.34 0.59
C ALA A 286 5.78 -18.83 0.77
N GLU A 287 4.81 -19.67 0.44
CA GLU A 287 3.38 -19.39 0.56
C GLU A 287 2.86 -20.00 1.88
N LEU A 288 2.31 -19.14 2.75
CA LEU A 288 1.82 -19.55 4.06
C LEU A 288 0.61 -20.50 3.98
N ALA A 289 -0.22 -20.34 2.97
CA ALA A 289 -1.38 -21.22 2.77
C ALA A 289 -0.99 -22.59 2.18
N GLU A 290 -1.71 -23.60 2.60
CA GLU A 290 -1.62 -24.97 2.07
C GLU A 290 -2.63 -25.17 0.93
N LEU A 291 -2.30 -24.67 -0.27
CA LEU A 291 -3.23 -24.72 -1.41
C LEU A 291 -3.56 -26.14 -1.89
N ARG A 292 -2.66 -27.11 -1.66
CA ARG A 292 -2.80 -28.50 -2.13
C ARG A 292 -3.75 -29.36 -1.29
N ARG A 293 -4.43 -28.79 -0.27
CA ARG A 293 -5.40 -29.55 0.54
C ARG A 293 -6.60 -29.99 -0.31
N PRO A 294 -7.06 -31.25 -0.22
CA PRO A 294 -8.25 -31.73 -0.93
C PRO A 294 -9.50 -30.88 -0.65
N ALA A 295 -9.62 -30.33 0.55
CA ALA A 295 -10.71 -29.42 0.94
C ALA A 295 -10.81 -28.15 0.07
N ASN A 296 -9.75 -27.77 -0.65
CA ASN A 296 -9.73 -26.61 -1.53
C ASN A 296 -10.37 -26.89 -2.91
N ALA A 297 -10.67 -28.15 -3.27
CA ALA A 297 -11.26 -28.49 -4.56
C ALA A 297 -12.60 -27.77 -4.79
N LEU A 298 -13.47 -27.70 -3.77
CA LEU A 298 -14.75 -26.99 -3.85
C LEU A 298 -14.55 -25.47 -4.00
N ALA A 299 -13.53 -24.90 -3.34
CA ALA A 299 -13.17 -23.49 -3.52
C ALA A 299 -12.69 -23.25 -4.96
N GLY A 300 -11.88 -24.15 -5.52
CA GLY A 300 -11.43 -24.12 -6.91
C GLY A 300 -12.59 -24.10 -7.92
N LEU A 301 -13.56 -24.99 -7.75
CA LEU A 301 -14.77 -25.02 -8.59
C LEU A 301 -15.58 -23.73 -8.51
N ARG A 302 -15.77 -23.18 -7.31
CA ARG A 302 -16.45 -21.89 -7.11
C ARG A 302 -15.70 -20.73 -7.73
N MET A 303 -14.38 -20.71 -7.64
CA MET A 303 -13.55 -19.70 -8.31
C MET A 303 -13.69 -19.81 -9.83
N ALA A 304 -13.59 -21.02 -10.38
CA ALA A 304 -13.69 -21.26 -11.83
C ALA A 304 -15.06 -20.85 -12.39
N SER A 305 -16.16 -21.11 -11.67
CA SER A 305 -17.50 -20.69 -12.07
C SER A 305 -17.73 -19.18 -11.94
N SER A 306 -17.02 -18.52 -11.02
CA SER A 306 -17.18 -17.08 -10.76
C SER A 306 -16.27 -16.20 -11.63
N ALA A 307 -15.01 -16.58 -11.85
CA ALA A 307 -14.05 -15.80 -12.64
C ALA A 307 -13.00 -16.73 -13.27
N PRO A 308 -13.37 -17.44 -14.37
CA PRO A 308 -12.47 -18.40 -15.04
C PRO A 308 -11.20 -17.74 -15.61
N ASP A 309 -11.28 -16.48 -15.98
CA ASP A 309 -10.15 -15.68 -16.46
C ASP A 309 -9.09 -15.46 -15.34
N LEU A 310 -9.51 -15.19 -14.11
CA LEU A 310 -8.57 -15.08 -12.97
C LEU A 310 -7.93 -16.43 -12.61
N ILE A 311 -8.65 -17.53 -12.80
CA ILE A 311 -8.08 -18.88 -12.64
C ILE A 311 -7.04 -19.14 -13.71
N ARG A 312 -7.32 -18.79 -14.97
CA ARG A 312 -6.34 -18.89 -16.07
C ARG A 312 -5.07 -18.10 -15.76
N ASP A 313 -5.21 -16.87 -15.25
CA ASP A 313 -4.08 -16.05 -14.85
C ASP A 313 -3.26 -16.70 -13.73
N GLY A 314 -3.94 -17.23 -12.68
CA GLY A 314 -3.29 -17.97 -11.61
C GLY A 314 -2.54 -19.24 -12.08
N ILE A 315 -3.13 -20.00 -12.99
CA ILE A 315 -2.46 -21.15 -13.65
C ILE A 315 -1.25 -20.65 -14.43
N GLY A 316 -1.38 -19.54 -15.16
CA GLY A 316 -0.29 -18.92 -15.91
C GLY A 316 0.89 -18.50 -15.01
N TYR A 317 0.63 -17.99 -13.81
CA TYR A 317 1.68 -17.71 -12.82
C TYR A 317 2.37 -19.00 -12.35
N GLY A 318 1.61 -20.01 -11.99
CA GLY A 318 2.13 -21.32 -11.59
C GLY A 318 3.01 -21.97 -12.67
N LEU A 319 2.58 -21.92 -13.94
CA LEU A 319 3.37 -22.44 -15.08
C LEU A 319 4.67 -21.64 -15.29
N SER A 320 4.63 -20.32 -15.09
CA SER A 320 5.83 -19.47 -15.21
C SER A 320 6.85 -19.81 -14.12
N LEU A 321 6.40 -19.98 -12.88
CA LEU A 321 7.26 -20.40 -11.76
C LEU A 321 7.85 -21.79 -12.00
N ALA A 322 7.05 -22.73 -12.49
CA ALA A 322 7.51 -24.09 -12.80
C ALA A 322 8.55 -24.10 -13.94
N ARG A 323 8.35 -23.33 -15.02
CA ARG A 323 9.31 -23.20 -16.12
C ARG A 323 10.65 -22.59 -15.64
N ALA A 324 10.57 -21.60 -14.76
CA ALA A 324 11.74 -20.98 -14.14
C ALA A 324 12.36 -21.83 -13.01
N ARG A 325 11.77 -23.02 -12.71
CA ARG A 325 12.19 -23.92 -11.61
C ARG A 325 12.22 -23.26 -10.25
N VAL A 326 11.32 -22.30 -10.01
CA VAL A 326 11.19 -21.64 -8.71
C VAL A 326 10.56 -22.60 -7.71
N PRO A 327 11.23 -22.92 -6.58
CA PRO A 327 10.63 -23.73 -5.52
C PRO A 327 9.44 -22.99 -4.88
N VAL A 328 8.25 -23.63 -4.86
CA VAL A 328 7.08 -23.12 -4.14
C VAL A 328 6.88 -23.96 -2.89
N LEU A 329 7.09 -23.33 -1.73
CA LEU A 329 7.03 -23.95 -0.41
C LEU A 329 5.68 -23.58 0.24
N TYR A 330 4.71 -24.48 0.19
CA TYR A 330 3.40 -24.29 0.82
C TYR A 330 3.46 -24.58 2.32
N GLY A 331 2.68 -23.83 3.12
CA GLY A 331 2.70 -23.91 4.58
C GLY A 331 3.96 -23.34 5.22
N HIS A 332 4.71 -22.52 4.47
CA HIS A 332 5.97 -21.94 4.92
C HIS A 332 5.94 -20.42 4.90
N ALA A 333 6.73 -19.80 5.76
CA ALA A 333 7.01 -18.38 5.74
C ALA A 333 8.49 -18.11 6.06
N VAL A 334 8.98 -16.94 5.65
CA VAL A 334 10.26 -16.42 6.17
C VAL A 334 10.08 -16.11 7.66
N ILE A 335 11.06 -16.56 8.44
CA ILE A 335 11.04 -16.41 9.91
C ILE A 335 12.19 -15.54 10.43
N ARG A 336 13.26 -15.41 9.63
CA ARG A 336 14.46 -14.63 9.97
C ARG A 336 15.16 -14.15 8.72
N MET A 337 15.68 -12.94 8.77
CA MET A 337 16.58 -12.38 7.78
C MET A 337 17.83 -11.89 8.48
N ALA A 338 19.00 -12.03 7.84
CA ALA A 338 20.27 -11.56 8.38
C ALA A 338 21.12 -10.90 7.30
N GLY A 339 22.11 -10.12 7.72
CA GLY A 339 23.08 -9.45 6.87
C GLY A 339 23.74 -8.29 7.58
N ASP A 340 24.85 -7.83 7.04
CA ASP A 340 25.59 -6.66 7.50
C ASP A 340 25.23 -5.46 6.62
N GLY A 341 24.55 -4.46 7.22
CA GLY A 341 24.08 -3.25 6.51
C GLY A 341 22.91 -3.48 5.53
N ALA A 342 22.79 -4.67 4.94
CA ALA A 342 21.68 -5.09 4.08
C ALA A 342 21.44 -6.59 4.20
N VAL A 343 20.27 -7.06 3.77
CA VAL A 343 19.94 -8.49 3.80
C VAL A 343 20.85 -9.28 2.86
N ASN A 344 21.40 -10.40 3.35
CA ASN A 344 22.18 -11.35 2.54
C ASN A 344 21.72 -12.80 2.72
N THR A 345 20.95 -13.12 3.78
CA THR A 345 20.37 -14.44 3.98
C THR A 345 18.94 -14.32 4.49
N ALA A 346 18.11 -15.31 4.15
CA ALA A 346 16.75 -15.46 4.65
C ALA A 346 16.47 -16.92 5.01
N THR A 347 15.93 -17.14 6.21
CA THR A 347 15.54 -18.46 6.70
C THR A 347 14.02 -18.60 6.64
N VAL A 348 13.57 -19.67 6.01
CA VAL A 348 12.16 -20.05 5.87
C VAL A 348 11.90 -21.28 6.71
N ALA A 349 10.76 -21.36 7.37
CA ALA A 349 10.33 -22.55 8.09
C ALA A 349 8.84 -22.85 7.80
N ARG A 350 8.43 -24.08 8.08
CA ARG A 350 7.02 -24.45 8.11
C ARG A 350 6.33 -23.74 9.28
N ILE A 351 5.09 -23.27 9.05
CA ILE A 351 4.30 -22.58 10.06
C ILE A 351 3.12 -23.48 10.46
N ASP A 352 2.89 -23.61 11.75
CA ASP A 352 1.78 -24.37 12.31
C ASP A 352 0.45 -23.59 12.30
N ALA A 353 -0.61 -24.20 12.81
CA ALA A 353 -1.93 -23.58 12.87
C ALA A 353 -2.01 -22.40 13.85
N ALA A 354 -1.11 -22.31 14.83
CA ALA A 354 -1.01 -21.21 15.78
C ALA A 354 -0.17 -20.03 15.24
N GLY A 355 0.49 -20.22 14.08
CA GLY A 355 1.38 -19.21 13.48
C GLY A 355 2.83 -19.31 13.92
N ALA A 356 3.19 -20.36 14.68
CA ALA A 356 4.56 -20.57 15.13
C ALA A 356 5.40 -21.36 14.11
N ALA A 357 6.70 -21.08 14.09
CA ALA A 357 7.63 -21.84 13.27
C ALA A 357 7.81 -23.25 13.83
N VAL A 358 7.75 -24.28 12.95
CA VAL A 358 7.96 -25.69 13.33
C VAL A 358 9.46 -25.96 13.35
N PRO A 359 10.06 -26.30 14.52
CA PRO A 359 11.48 -26.56 14.64
C PRO A 359 11.95 -27.73 13.75
N GLY A 360 13.16 -27.61 13.19
CA GLY A 360 13.75 -28.63 12.33
C GLY A 360 13.27 -28.59 10.86
N THR A 361 12.48 -27.60 10.49
CA THR A 361 12.01 -27.39 9.11
C THR A 361 12.68 -26.22 8.40
N GLU A 362 13.65 -25.59 9.06
CA GLU A 362 14.33 -24.40 8.62
C GLU A 362 15.16 -24.66 7.35
N ARG A 363 15.09 -23.72 6.42
CA ARG A 363 15.86 -23.69 5.18
C ARG A 363 16.38 -22.28 4.95
N THR A 364 17.67 -22.11 4.84
CA THR A 364 18.31 -20.81 4.61
C THR A 364 18.67 -20.64 3.14
N PHE A 365 18.42 -19.45 2.62
CA PHE A 365 18.70 -19.03 1.25
C PHE A 365 19.60 -17.80 1.26
N GLU A 366 20.58 -17.77 0.36
CA GLU A 366 21.32 -16.57 0.04
C GLU A 366 20.47 -15.66 -0.85
N VAL A 367 20.35 -14.40 -0.47
CA VAL A 367 19.48 -13.41 -1.11
C VAL A 367 20.13 -12.03 -1.10
N ASP A 368 19.74 -11.16 -2.01
CA ASP A 368 20.03 -9.71 -1.95
C ASP A 368 18.76 -8.87 -1.80
N ALA A 369 17.58 -9.52 -1.88
CA ALA A 369 16.31 -8.90 -1.53
C ALA A 369 15.29 -9.94 -1.01
N VAL A 370 14.43 -9.51 -0.09
CA VAL A 370 13.31 -10.31 0.43
C VAL A 370 12.02 -9.51 0.28
N CYS A 371 11.03 -10.10 -0.40
CA CYS A 371 9.71 -9.51 -0.58
C CYS A 371 8.72 -10.18 0.39
N VAL A 372 8.11 -9.39 1.29
CA VAL A 372 7.16 -9.89 2.30
C VAL A 372 5.74 -9.38 2.02
N GLY A 373 4.77 -10.29 1.90
CA GLY A 373 3.37 -9.96 1.56
C GLY A 373 2.38 -10.81 2.34
N PHE A 374 2.09 -10.45 3.60
CA PHE A 374 1.21 -11.18 4.50
C PHE A 374 -0.24 -10.65 4.51
N GLY A 375 -0.72 -10.18 3.36
CA GLY A 375 -2.04 -9.57 3.20
C GLY A 375 -2.03 -8.05 3.35
N PHE A 376 -3.22 -7.47 3.44
CA PHE A 376 -3.42 -6.03 3.38
C PHE A 376 -4.24 -5.52 4.57
N LEU A 377 -4.07 -4.23 4.85
CA LEU A 377 -4.86 -3.47 5.82
C LEU A 377 -5.54 -2.31 5.10
N PRO A 378 -6.83 -2.05 5.35
CA PRO A 378 -7.52 -0.90 4.80
C PRO A 378 -6.87 0.42 5.24
N SER A 379 -6.68 1.35 4.31
CA SER A 379 -6.28 2.73 4.63
C SER A 379 -7.53 3.52 5.02
N ASN A 380 -7.97 3.35 6.27
CA ASN A 380 -9.25 3.86 6.78
C ASN A 380 -9.10 4.99 7.82
N GLU A 381 -7.92 5.56 7.95
CA GLU A 381 -7.62 6.56 8.97
C GLU A 381 -8.54 7.77 8.88
N ILE A 382 -8.81 8.28 7.67
CA ILE A 382 -9.71 9.43 7.45
C ILE A 382 -11.15 9.04 7.81
N ALA A 383 -11.62 7.86 7.41
CA ALA A 383 -12.96 7.39 7.74
C ALA A 383 -13.16 7.24 9.26
N ARG A 384 -12.14 6.73 9.96
CA ARG A 384 -12.14 6.59 11.43
C ARG A 384 -12.12 7.96 12.12
N ALA A 385 -11.30 8.87 11.65
CA ALA A 385 -11.19 10.22 12.22
C ALA A 385 -12.47 11.04 12.06
N LEU A 386 -13.16 10.88 10.93
CA LEU A 386 -14.47 11.48 10.70
C LEU A 386 -15.59 10.82 11.54
N GLY A 387 -15.34 9.65 12.16
CA GLY A 387 -16.32 8.95 13.00
C GLY A 387 -17.22 7.98 12.24
N CYS A 388 -16.84 7.52 11.05
CA CYS A 388 -17.53 6.39 10.41
C CYS A 388 -17.42 5.14 11.29
N ARG A 389 -18.53 4.41 11.48
CA ARG A 389 -18.53 3.17 12.27
C ARG A 389 -17.70 2.09 11.58
N HIS A 390 -16.97 1.33 12.40
CA HIS A 390 -16.14 0.21 11.98
C HIS A 390 -16.46 -1.03 12.80
N ARG A 391 -16.21 -2.19 12.22
CA ARG A 391 -16.19 -3.46 12.94
C ARG A 391 -14.83 -4.14 12.74
N TYR A 392 -14.40 -4.89 13.72
CA TYR A 392 -13.23 -5.73 13.56
C TYR A 392 -13.60 -7.01 12.81
N ASP A 393 -12.83 -7.34 11.80
CA ASP A 393 -12.96 -8.58 11.03
C ASP A 393 -11.84 -9.54 11.44
N GLU A 394 -12.19 -10.56 12.21
CA GLU A 394 -11.24 -11.56 12.72
C GLU A 394 -10.58 -12.38 11.60
N VAL A 395 -11.26 -12.56 10.47
CA VAL A 395 -10.73 -13.33 9.34
C VAL A 395 -9.56 -12.63 8.68
N THR A 396 -9.67 -11.32 8.56
CA THR A 396 -8.61 -10.47 7.99
C THR A 396 -7.74 -9.80 9.04
N GLY A 397 -8.10 -9.88 10.32
CA GLY A 397 -7.40 -9.22 11.42
C GLY A 397 -7.31 -7.70 11.23
N SER A 398 -8.40 -7.06 10.79
CA SER A 398 -8.40 -5.64 10.47
C SER A 398 -9.75 -4.96 10.76
N LEU A 399 -9.73 -3.63 10.95
CA LEU A 399 -10.94 -2.83 11.02
C LEU A 399 -11.48 -2.58 9.61
N VAL A 400 -12.76 -2.90 9.40
CA VAL A 400 -13.50 -2.63 8.15
C VAL A 400 -14.62 -1.65 8.40
N VAL A 401 -14.90 -0.79 7.43
CA VAL A 401 -15.96 0.23 7.52
C VAL A 401 -17.33 -0.42 7.39
N GLU A 402 -18.27 -0.09 8.27
CA GLU A 402 -19.69 -0.43 8.10
C GLU A 402 -20.28 0.41 6.99
N ARG A 403 -20.65 -0.22 5.88
CA ARG A 403 -21.17 0.46 4.68
C ARG A 403 -22.20 -0.39 3.93
N THR A 404 -23.04 0.28 3.16
CA THR A 404 -23.97 -0.35 2.22
C THR A 404 -23.24 -0.90 0.98
N ALA A 405 -23.96 -1.60 0.11
CA ALA A 405 -23.42 -2.15 -1.14
C ALA A 405 -22.84 -1.10 -2.10
N ASN A 406 -23.40 0.11 -2.06
CA ASN A 406 -22.93 1.26 -2.85
C ASN A 406 -21.92 2.14 -2.09
N GLY A 407 -21.42 1.68 -0.94
CA GLY A 407 -20.37 2.36 -0.18
C GLY A 407 -20.83 3.45 0.79
N ARG A 408 -22.13 3.75 0.95
CA ARG A 408 -22.61 4.74 1.92
C ARG A 408 -22.31 4.29 3.34
N THR A 409 -21.73 5.18 4.14
CA THR A 409 -21.30 4.90 5.54
C THR A 409 -22.38 5.25 6.55
N SER A 410 -22.04 5.14 7.85
CA SER A 410 -22.89 5.61 8.96
C SER A 410 -22.98 7.14 9.07
N LEU A 411 -22.11 7.88 8.35
CA LEU A 411 -22.15 9.33 8.28
C LEU A 411 -22.86 9.79 7.02
N ASP A 412 -23.67 10.83 7.17
CA ASP A 412 -24.23 11.51 6.02
C ASP A 412 -23.15 12.12 5.15
N ARG A 413 -23.38 12.17 3.83
CA ARG A 413 -22.49 12.76 2.82
C ARG A 413 -21.14 12.05 2.62
N VAL A 414 -20.90 10.88 3.29
CA VAL A 414 -19.64 10.14 3.21
C VAL A 414 -19.86 8.74 2.65
N TRP A 415 -19.10 8.40 1.61
CA TRP A 415 -19.00 7.05 1.04
C TRP A 415 -17.57 6.55 1.20
N VAL A 416 -17.42 5.25 1.41
CA VAL A 416 -16.13 4.56 1.42
C VAL A 416 -16.16 3.45 0.40
N VAL A 417 -15.26 3.49 -0.58
CA VAL A 417 -15.25 2.54 -1.70
C VAL A 417 -13.90 1.84 -1.85
N GLY A 418 -13.91 0.67 -2.49
CA GLY A 418 -12.69 -0.11 -2.67
C GLY A 418 -12.14 -0.68 -1.36
N ASP A 419 -10.84 -0.95 -1.35
CA ASP A 419 -10.16 -1.66 -0.26
C ASP A 419 -10.02 -0.84 1.02
N SER A 420 -10.23 0.47 0.98
CA SER A 420 -10.31 1.32 2.18
C SER A 420 -11.48 0.97 3.10
N GLY A 421 -12.52 0.39 2.56
CA GLY A 421 -13.66 -0.11 3.34
C GLY A 421 -13.59 -1.59 3.73
N GLY A 422 -12.58 -2.30 3.24
CA GLY A 422 -12.37 -3.74 3.43
C GLY A 422 -11.83 -4.38 2.16
N ILE A 423 -10.87 -5.29 2.31
CA ILE A 423 -10.12 -5.88 1.20
C ILE A 423 -10.99 -6.82 0.36
N ALA A 424 -11.24 -6.44 -0.89
CA ALA A 424 -12.10 -7.20 -1.81
C ALA A 424 -11.54 -7.33 -3.24
N GLY A 425 -10.44 -6.64 -3.54
CA GLY A 425 -9.75 -6.67 -4.83
C GLY A 425 -10.31 -5.68 -5.87
N ALA A 426 -9.52 -5.39 -6.88
CA ALA A 426 -9.75 -4.27 -7.82
C ALA A 426 -11.06 -4.34 -8.60
N ARG A 427 -11.53 -5.56 -8.97
CA ARG A 427 -12.80 -5.72 -9.71
C ARG A 427 -14.02 -5.38 -8.86
N VAL A 428 -14.03 -5.80 -7.60
CA VAL A 428 -15.07 -5.41 -6.62
C VAL A 428 -14.97 -3.92 -6.35
N ALA A 429 -13.76 -3.41 -6.13
CA ALA A 429 -13.47 -2.00 -5.91
C ALA A 429 -14.05 -1.10 -7.02
N LYS A 430 -13.80 -1.45 -8.28
CA LYS A 430 -14.35 -0.74 -9.46
C LYS A 430 -15.88 -0.76 -9.47
N GLY A 431 -16.50 -1.92 -9.20
CA GLY A 431 -17.96 -2.06 -9.15
C GLY A 431 -18.59 -1.19 -8.05
N VAL A 432 -18.06 -1.27 -6.81
CA VAL A 432 -18.53 -0.42 -5.69
C VAL A 432 -18.33 1.07 -6.00
N GLY A 433 -17.21 1.44 -6.65
CA GLY A 433 -16.96 2.81 -7.07
C GLY A 433 -18.02 3.34 -8.04
N ALA A 434 -18.36 2.58 -9.10
CA ALA A 434 -19.39 2.97 -10.05
C ALA A 434 -20.77 3.12 -9.38
N LEU A 435 -21.13 2.18 -8.49
CA LEU A 435 -22.37 2.28 -7.71
C LEU A 435 -22.40 3.51 -6.79
N ALA A 436 -21.27 3.84 -6.17
CA ALA A 436 -21.15 5.02 -5.32
C ALA A 436 -21.30 6.32 -6.13
N GLY A 437 -20.67 6.42 -7.31
CA GLY A 437 -20.81 7.58 -8.19
C GLY A 437 -22.26 7.83 -8.58
N ALA A 438 -22.99 6.78 -8.97
CA ALA A 438 -24.42 6.88 -9.26
C ALA A 438 -25.25 7.23 -8.02
N ALA A 439 -24.92 6.66 -6.84
CA ALA A 439 -25.62 6.95 -5.59
C ALA A 439 -25.42 8.40 -5.12
N VAL A 440 -24.21 8.95 -5.27
CA VAL A 440 -23.89 10.34 -4.97
C VAL A 440 -24.66 11.28 -5.89
N ALA A 441 -24.72 10.97 -7.20
CA ALA A 441 -25.48 11.77 -8.15
C ALA A 441 -26.99 11.81 -7.80
N ALA A 442 -27.55 10.66 -7.45
CA ALA A 442 -28.94 10.59 -6.99
C ALA A 442 -29.16 11.34 -5.67
N ASP A 443 -28.23 11.29 -4.72
CA ASP A 443 -28.27 11.99 -3.43
C ASP A 443 -28.16 13.54 -3.58
N LEU A 444 -27.68 13.99 -4.73
CA LEU A 444 -27.65 15.41 -5.15
C LEU A 444 -28.75 15.75 -6.18
N ASP A 445 -29.82 14.96 -6.23
CA ASP A 445 -31.00 15.14 -7.10
C ASP A 445 -30.66 15.24 -8.60
N ARG A 446 -29.54 14.61 -9.03
CA ARG A 446 -29.19 14.54 -10.46
C ARG A 446 -29.91 13.37 -11.11
N ARG A 447 -30.49 13.64 -12.28
CA ARG A 447 -31.08 12.59 -13.12
C ARG A 447 -29.95 11.68 -13.63
N LEU A 448 -30.10 10.37 -13.40
CA LEU A 448 -29.15 9.39 -13.93
C LEU A 448 -29.42 9.16 -15.42
N PRO A 449 -28.41 9.34 -16.30
CA PRO A 449 -28.52 8.94 -17.70
C PRO A 449 -28.83 7.44 -17.83
N ALA A 450 -29.57 7.03 -18.85
CA ALA A 450 -29.91 5.62 -19.07
C ALA A 450 -28.66 4.71 -19.14
N GLN A 451 -27.59 5.21 -19.71
CA GLN A 451 -26.30 4.50 -19.77
C GLN A 451 -25.72 4.25 -18.37
N VAL A 452 -25.77 5.25 -17.48
CA VAL A 452 -25.31 5.11 -16.09
C VAL A 452 -26.15 4.10 -15.32
N VAL A 453 -27.48 4.11 -15.52
CA VAL A 453 -28.37 3.12 -14.91
C VAL A 453 -28.01 1.69 -15.37
N ALA A 454 -27.80 1.49 -16.66
CA ALA A 454 -27.40 0.20 -17.22
C ALA A 454 -26.02 -0.25 -16.70
N GLU A 455 -25.08 0.69 -16.60
CA GLU A 455 -23.76 0.44 -16.01
C GLU A 455 -23.86 0.05 -14.52
N ALA A 456 -24.69 0.74 -13.72
CA ALA A 456 -24.91 0.41 -12.32
C ALA A 456 -25.44 -1.03 -12.13
N VAL A 457 -26.40 -1.45 -12.96
CA VAL A 457 -26.90 -2.84 -12.95
C VAL A 457 -25.79 -3.84 -13.30
N THR A 458 -24.96 -3.51 -14.26
CA THR A 458 -23.82 -4.35 -14.67
C THR A 458 -22.76 -4.39 -13.58
N ALA A 459 -22.43 -3.26 -12.99
CA ALA A 459 -21.48 -3.12 -11.88
C ALA A 459 -21.92 -3.95 -10.66
N GLU A 460 -23.20 -3.94 -10.31
CA GLU A 460 -23.74 -4.73 -9.21
C GLU A 460 -23.61 -6.24 -9.47
N ARG A 461 -23.96 -6.70 -10.68
CA ARG A 461 -23.79 -8.12 -11.07
C ARG A 461 -22.32 -8.53 -11.00
N MET A 462 -21.42 -7.69 -11.52
CA MET A 462 -19.98 -7.94 -11.51
C MET A 462 -19.42 -7.93 -10.09
N ARG A 463 -19.87 -7.01 -9.24
CA ARG A 463 -19.52 -6.96 -7.81
C ARG A 463 -19.86 -8.27 -7.12
N LEU A 464 -21.12 -8.71 -7.19
CA LEU A 464 -21.61 -9.94 -6.57
C LEU A 464 -20.85 -11.18 -7.07
N ARG A 465 -20.57 -11.25 -8.37
CA ARG A 465 -19.80 -12.34 -8.99
C ARG A 465 -18.36 -12.37 -8.46
N ASN A 466 -17.68 -11.23 -8.42
CA ASN A 466 -16.30 -11.15 -7.95
C ASN A 466 -16.18 -11.31 -6.43
N GLU A 467 -17.17 -10.90 -5.64
CA GLU A 467 -17.20 -11.20 -4.20
C GLU A 467 -17.30 -12.70 -3.92
N ARG A 468 -18.09 -13.46 -4.73
CA ARG A 468 -18.13 -14.94 -4.63
C ARG A 468 -16.75 -15.55 -4.92
N PHE A 469 -16.07 -15.03 -5.95
CA PHE A 469 -14.70 -15.41 -6.26
C PHE A 469 -13.78 -15.13 -5.08
N GLN A 470 -13.79 -13.91 -4.53
CA GLN A 470 -12.93 -13.51 -3.42
C GLN A 470 -13.16 -14.36 -2.17
N LYS A 471 -14.42 -14.63 -1.83
CA LYS A 471 -14.75 -15.52 -0.70
C LYS A 471 -14.20 -16.95 -0.89
N ALA A 472 -14.22 -17.46 -2.12
CA ALA A 472 -13.63 -18.76 -2.43
C ALA A 472 -12.10 -18.72 -2.42
N LEU A 473 -11.50 -17.64 -2.95
CA LEU A 473 -10.06 -17.42 -2.94
C LEU A 473 -9.50 -17.38 -1.51
N TRP A 474 -10.12 -16.60 -0.61
CA TRP A 474 -9.67 -16.53 0.79
C TRP A 474 -9.86 -17.82 1.56
N ARG A 475 -10.80 -18.68 1.15
CA ARG A 475 -10.89 -20.04 1.71
C ARG A 475 -9.73 -20.92 1.24
N ALA A 476 -9.32 -20.81 -0.02
CA ALA A 476 -8.17 -21.54 -0.55
C ALA A 476 -6.85 -21.06 0.09
N PHE A 477 -6.70 -19.74 0.26
CA PHE A 477 -5.53 -19.12 0.89
C PHE A 477 -5.67 -18.96 2.41
N ARG A 478 -6.51 -19.79 3.05
CA ARG A 478 -6.66 -19.74 4.51
C ARG A 478 -5.38 -20.13 5.22
N ALA A 479 -4.88 -19.22 6.04
CA ALA A 479 -3.67 -19.37 6.85
C ALA A 479 -3.84 -18.62 8.19
N PRO A 480 -2.98 -18.86 9.19
CA PRO A 480 -2.96 -18.05 10.40
C PRO A 480 -2.73 -16.57 10.07
N VAL A 481 -3.45 -15.67 10.74
CA VAL A 481 -3.18 -14.24 10.66
C VAL A 481 -1.98 -13.94 11.55
N LEU A 482 -0.81 -13.76 10.93
CA LEU A 482 0.41 -13.47 11.67
C LEU A 482 0.40 -12.02 12.18
N MET A 483 0.70 -11.86 13.47
CA MET A 483 0.86 -10.58 14.16
C MET A 483 2.26 -10.48 14.79
N ASP A 484 2.51 -11.22 15.87
CA ASP A 484 3.74 -11.21 16.66
C ASP A 484 4.36 -12.60 16.83
N GLN A 485 3.74 -13.64 16.29
CA GLN A 485 4.15 -15.04 16.49
C GLN A 485 5.57 -15.35 16.02
N LEU A 486 6.10 -14.57 15.07
CA LEU A 486 7.46 -14.71 14.55
C LEU A 486 8.45 -13.74 15.19
N ALA A 487 7.98 -12.88 16.11
CA ALA A 487 8.83 -11.88 16.76
C ALA A 487 9.59 -12.50 17.94
N GLU A 488 10.87 -12.25 18.01
CA GLU A 488 11.72 -12.50 19.17
C GLU A 488 11.79 -11.26 20.07
N PRO A 489 12.26 -11.36 21.32
CA PRO A 489 12.31 -10.21 22.23
C PRO A 489 12.98 -8.96 21.65
N ASP A 490 14.05 -9.13 20.90
CA ASP A 490 14.82 -8.02 20.30
C ASP A 490 14.34 -7.63 18.89
N THR A 491 13.30 -8.29 18.38
CA THR A 491 12.70 -7.94 17.09
C THR A 491 12.05 -6.56 17.17
N ILE A 492 12.42 -5.67 16.26
CA ILE A 492 11.81 -4.35 16.14
C ILE A 492 10.33 -4.48 15.73
N VAL A 493 9.43 -3.96 16.53
CA VAL A 493 7.97 -3.88 16.26
C VAL A 493 7.62 -2.52 15.67
N CYS A 494 8.10 -1.43 16.26
CA CYS A 494 7.89 -0.09 15.76
C CYS A 494 9.10 0.37 14.94
N ARG A 495 9.02 0.30 13.61
CA ARG A 495 10.12 0.65 12.70
C ARG A 495 10.55 2.12 12.81
N CYS A 496 9.57 3.03 13.03
CA CYS A 496 9.82 4.48 13.11
C CYS A 496 10.57 4.88 14.39
N GLU A 497 10.18 4.30 15.54
CA GLU A 497 10.71 4.63 16.87
C GLU A 497 11.75 3.59 17.34
N SER A 498 12.06 2.59 16.51
CA SER A 498 13.02 1.50 16.79
C SER A 498 12.75 0.75 18.09
N LEU A 499 11.46 0.53 18.43
CA LEU A 499 11.07 -0.20 19.63
C LEU A 499 10.98 -1.69 19.36
N SER A 500 11.61 -2.48 20.23
CA SER A 500 11.60 -3.94 20.17
C SER A 500 10.30 -4.54 20.74
N MET A 501 10.10 -5.84 20.52
CA MET A 501 9.03 -6.60 21.16
C MET A 501 9.19 -6.58 22.68
N ARG A 502 10.42 -6.67 23.20
CA ARG A 502 10.73 -6.57 24.64
C ARG A 502 10.23 -5.26 25.23
N ASP A 503 10.50 -4.12 24.57
CA ASP A 503 10.09 -2.79 25.03
C ASP A 503 8.57 -2.67 25.12
N VAL A 504 7.88 -3.09 24.03
CA VAL A 504 6.42 -3.02 23.95
C VAL A 504 5.75 -3.99 24.92
N ALA A 505 6.27 -5.23 25.04
CA ALA A 505 5.71 -6.24 25.92
C ALA A 505 5.91 -5.92 27.41
N SER A 506 7.08 -5.37 27.78
CA SER A 506 7.39 -4.94 29.16
C SER A 506 6.49 -3.77 29.57
N ALA A 507 6.33 -2.78 28.71
CA ALA A 507 5.44 -1.66 28.96
C ALA A 507 3.96 -2.10 29.02
N ALA A 508 3.54 -3.05 28.18
CA ALA A 508 2.20 -3.61 28.21
C ALA A 508 1.92 -4.41 29.50
N ALA A 509 2.94 -4.99 30.13
CA ALA A 509 2.82 -5.65 31.44
C ALA A 509 2.64 -4.65 32.58
N ALA A 510 3.30 -3.49 32.49
CA ALA A 510 3.24 -2.44 33.51
C ALA A 510 2.04 -1.51 33.36
N THR A 511 1.43 -1.44 32.15
CA THR A 511 0.38 -0.47 31.81
C THR A 511 -0.91 -1.21 31.46
N VAL A 512 -1.91 -1.13 32.32
CA VAL A 512 -3.20 -1.80 32.04
C VAL A 512 -4.06 -0.93 31.14
N GLY A 513 -4.54 -1.48 30.02
CA GLY A 513 -5.84 -1.15 29.48
C GLY A 513 -5.97 -0.70 28.05
N SER A 514 -5.03 -0.03 27.34
CA SER A 514 -5.29 0.40 25.97
C SER A 514 -4.03 0.65 25.12
N ALA A 515 -4.18 0.49 23.79
CA ALA A 515 -3.14 0.86 22.82
C ALA A 515 -2.71 2.32 22.95
N GLY A 516 -3.65 3.22 23.31
CA GLY A 516 -3.37 4.64 23.54
C GLY A 516 -2.51 4.89 24.77
N ALA A 517 -2.67 4.12 25.86
CA ALA A 517 -1.81 4.18 27.03
C ALA A 517 -0.38 3.73 26.69
N LEU A 518 -0.25 2.61 25.98
CA LEU A 518 1.03 2.10 25.50
C LEU A 518 1.76 3.12 24.60
N LYS A 519 1.02 3.75 23.69
CA LYS A 519 1.53 4.81 22.83
C LYS A 519 2.15 5.96 23.63
N ARG A 520 1.49 6.41 24.71
CA ARG A 520 1.99 7.52 25.54
C ARG A 520 3.24 7.15 26.34
N VAL A 521 3.33 5.92 26.82
CA VAL A 521 4.47 5.45 27.66
C VAL A 521 5.70 5.13 26.83
N THR A 522 5.51 4.48 25.67
CA THR A 522 6.62 3.95 24.86
C THR A 522 6.90 4.74 23.58
N ARG A 523 6.01 5.62 23.16
CA ARG A 523 5.99 6.25 21.83
C ARG A 523 5.65 5.29 20.66
N VAL A 524 5.33 4.01 20.92
CA VAL A 524 4.90 3.08 19.87
C VAL A 524 3.73 3.66 19.06
N GLY A 525 3.84 3.69 17.73
CA GLY A 525 2.82 4.28 16.87
C GLY A 525 2.82 5.81 16.76
N MET A 526 3.77 6.53 17.40
CA MET A 526 3.90 7.99 17.27
C MET A 526 4.75 8.43 16.08
N GLY A 527 5.57 7.53 15.53
CA GLY A 527 6.47 7.89 14.45
C GLY A 527 5.77 8.15 13.12
N LYS A 528 6.55 8.47 12.09
CA LYS A 528 6.11 8.98 10.78
C LYS A 528 5.00 8.16 10.09
N CYS A 529 4.95 6.83 10.29
CA CYS A 529 3.88 5.99 9.72
C CYS A 529 2.57 6.02 10.52
N GLN A 530 2.50 6.72 11.67
CA GLN A 530 1.31 6.86 12.52
C GLN A 530 0.68 5.51 12.92
N GLY A 531 1.51 4.54 13.27
CA GLY A 531 1.07 3.23 13.76
C GLY A 531 0.60 2.24 12.71
N ARG A 532 0.70 2.54 11.41
CA ARG A 532 0.19 1.66 10.34
C ARG A 532 0.79 0.25 10.38
N TYR A 533 2.06 0.11 10.73
CA TYR A 533 2.73 -1.20 10.77
C TYR A 533 2.75 -1.84 12.16
N CYS A 534 2.94 -1.08 13.22
CA CYS A 534 2.95 -1.62 14.59
C CYS A 534 1.55 -1.68 15.23
N GLY A 535 0.57 -0.93 14.72
CA GLY A 535 -0.79 -0.86 15.29
C GLY A 535 -1.47 -2.21 15.44
N PRO A 536 -1.55 -3.06 14.40
CA PRO A 536 -2.15 -4.38 14.52
C PRO A 536 -1.52 -5.26 15.60
N VAL A 537 -0.18 -5.26 15.68
CA VAL A 537 0.58 -6.02 16.69
C VAL A 537 0.27 -5.52 18.10
N VAL A 538 0.31 -4.20 18.30
CA VAL A 538 0.02 -3.58 19.60
C VAL A 538 -1.43 -3.83 20.02
N THR A 539 -2.37 -3.73 19.08
CA THR A 539 -3.79 -3.99 19.36
C THR A 539 -4.02 -5.44 19.76
N ALA A 540 -3.41 -6.40 19.05
CA ALA A 540 -3.49 -7.82 19.37
C ALA A 540 -2.89 -8.12 20.75
N LEU A 541 -1.71 -7.58 21.05
CA LEU A 541 -1.03 -7.74 22.33
C LEU A 541 -1.86 -7.20 23.51
N VAL A 542 -2.46 -6.01 23.34
CA VAL A 542 -3.33 -5.40 24.37
C VAL A 542 -4.60 -6.22 24.56
N ALA A 543 -5.24 -6.67 23.48
CA ALA A 543 -6.44 -7.50 23.52
C ALA A 543 -6.17 -8.83 24.25
N GLN A 544 -5.08 -9.52 23.90
CA GLN A 544 -4.66 -10.77 24.56
C GLN A 544 -4.45 -10.60 26.07
N ARG A 545 -3.77 -9.53 26.47
CA ARG A 545 -3.48 -9.27 27.89
C ARG A 545 -4.69 -8.83 28.69
N SER A 546 -5.58 -8.04 28.08
CA SER A 546 -6.79 -7.55 28.75
C SER A 546 -7.95 -8.54 28.72
N GLY A 547 -7.88 -9.61 27.92
CA GLY A 547 -8.98 -10.54 27.67
C GLY A 547 -10.15 -9.89 26.94
N ARG A 548 -9.97 -8.73 26.30
CA ARG A 548 -11.03 -8.00 25.59
C ARG A 548 -11.03 -8.33 24.10
N HIS A 549 -12.21 -8.38 23.53
CA HIS A 549 -12.34 -8.42 22.07
C HIS A 549 -11.85 -7.09 21.45
N ILE A 550 -11.28 -7.17 20.26
CA ILE A 550 -10.88 -5.99 19.49
C ILE A 550 -12.14 -5.35 18.90
N ASP A 551 -12.35 -4.09 19.20
CA ASP A 551 -13.40 -3.25 18.62
C ASP A 551 -12.80 -2.08 17.84
N GLU A 552 -13.63 -1.15 17.36
CA GLU A 552 -13.19 0.02 16.60
C GLU A 552 -12.32 0.99 17.42
N PHE A 553 -12.36 0.93 18.75
CA PHE A 553 -11.60 1.77 19.68
C PHE A 553 -10.36 1.06 20.25
N GLY A 554 -10.20 -0.25 20.00
CA GLY A 554 -9.11 -1.06 20.54
C GLY A 554 -7.73 -0.71 20.00
N GLY A 555 -7.63 -0.06 18.84
CA GLY A 555 -6.38 0.37 18.20
C GLY A 555 -6.00 1.81 18.48
N PHE A 556 -4.96 2.29 17.80
CA PHE A 556 -4.58 3.70 17.82
C PHE A 556 -5.67 4.56 17.16
N ALA A 557 -6.13 5.61 17.84
CA ALA A 557 -6.99 6.62 17.23
C ALA A 557 -6.18 7.41 16.18
N PRO A 558 -6.71 7.61 14.98
CA PRO A 558 -6.11 8.50 14.00
C PRO A 558 -6.04 9.93 14.53
N GLN A 559 -4.95 10.61 14.27
CA GLN A 559 -4.72 12.00 14.68
C GLN A 559 -4.34 12.83 13.45
N VAL A 560 -4.82 14.05 13.37
CA VAL A 560 -4.37 15.04 12.40
C VAL A 560 -3.01 15.59 12.87
N PRO A 561 -2.02 15.68 11.99
CA PRO A 561 -2.00 15.27 10.58
C PRO A 561 -1.88 13.74 10.42
N TYR A 562 -2.65 13.15 9.50
CA TYR A 562 -2.62 11.70 9.23
C TYR A 562 -1.34 11.22 8.55
N LYS A 563 -0.58 12.14 8.01
CA LYS A 563 0.72 11.95 7.38
C LYS A 563 1.65 13.07 7.80
N PRO A 564 2.97 12.84 7.86
CA PRO A 564 3.93 13.90 8.11
C PRO A 564 3.69 15.08 7.20
N THR A 565 3.52 16.25 7.79
CA THR A 565 3.22 17.52 7.14
C THR A 565 4.13 18.58 7.74
N GLU A 566 4.57 19.53 6.95
CA GLU A 566 5.41 20.62 7.41
C GLU A 566 4.68 21.47 8.45
N ILE A 567 5.41 21.88 9.48
CA ILE A 567 4.83 22.68 10.58
C ILE A 567 4.28 24.00 10.06
N SER A 568 4.95 24.64 9.08
CA SER A 568 4.46 25.86 8.42
C SER A 568 3.06 25.68 7.82
N VAL A 569 2.86 24.58 7.07
CA VAL A 569 1.55 24.25 6.46
C VAL A 569 0.46 24.04 7.52
N VAL A 570 0.81 23.40 8.66
CA VAL A 570 -0.13 23.19 9.76
C VAL A 570 -0.42 24.48 10.52
N ALA A 571 0.58 25.30 10.79
CA ALA A 571 0.43 26.58 11.50
C ALA A 571 -0.46 27.55 10.73
N GLU A 572 -0.21 27.71 9.43
CA GLU A 572 -0.98 28.59 8.55
C GLU A 572 -2.44 28.15 8.43
N ALA A 573 -2.72 26.84 8.48
CA ALA A 573 -4.08 26.33 8.46
C ALA A 573 -4.84 26.52 9.78
N ALA A 574 -4.15 26.81 10.89
CA ALA A 574 -4.77 27.10 12.18
C ALA A 574 -5.21 28.58 12.31
N GLU A 575 -4.75 29.44 11.41
CA GLU A 575 -5.08 30.88 11.38
C GLU A 575 -6.31 31.17 10.52
N THR A 576 -6.78 30.21 9.73
CA THR A 576 -7.97 30.28 8.86
C THR A 576 -9.12 29.43 9.41
#